data_164f089308b620c8e5938460d056e93f
#
_entry.id   164f089308b620c8e5938460d056e93f
#
_cell.length_a   1.000
_cell.length_b   1.000
_cell.length_c   1.000
_cell.angle_alpha   90.00
_cell.angle_beta   90.00
_cell.angle_gamma   90.00
#
_symmetry.space_group_name_H-M   'P 1'
#
loop_
_entity.id
_entity.type
_entity.pdbx_description
1 polymer ?
#
loop_
_entity_poly.entity_id
_entity_poly.type
_entity_poly.pdbx_seq_one_letter_code
_entity_poly.pdbx_strand_id
1 'polypeptide(L)'
;ALSYTSERKQFGKSLNEFQVTQFKLADMATNLDAAKLMVYRAANSIDIGDINATKYCAMAKRFATDICFEICNEALQLHGGYGYLKDYPLERLIRDLRVHQILEGTNEIMRMIISRSLINEN
;
A
#
# COMPACT_ATOMS: atom_id res chain seq x y z
N ALA A 1 -9.50 6.97 -6.46
CA ALA A 1 -10.34 5.92 -7.07
C ALA A 1 -11.83 6.08 -6.71
N LEU A 2 -12.18 6.24 -5.42
CA LEU A 2 -13.59 6.34 -4.97
C LEU A 2 -14.38 7.40 -5.74
N SER A 3 -13.92 8.65 -5.79
CA SER A 3 -14.57 9.75 -6.52
C SER A 3 -14.71 9.41 -8.01
N TYR A 4 -13.60 8.99 -8.64
CA TYR A 4 -13.60 8.64 -10.05
C TYR A 4 -14.63 7.53 -10.38
N THR A 5 -14.68 6.47 -9.60
CA THR A 5 -15.60 5.34 -9.85
C THR A 5 -17.07 5.70 -9.60
N SER A 6 -17.37 6.73 -8.80
CA SER A 6 -18.73 7.23 -8.62
C SER A 6 -19.20 8.13 -9.78
N GLU A 7 -18.29 8.83 -10.42
CA GLU A 7 -18.57 9.76 -11.50
C GLU A 7 -18.53 9.11 -12.89
N ARG A 8 -17.56 8.21 -13.11
CA ARG A 8 -17.37 7.55 -14.40
C ARG A 8 -18.45 6.51 -14.67
N LYS A 9 -19.11 6.64 -15.81
CA LYS A 9 -20.16 5.71 -16.25
C LYS A 9 -19.69 4.84 -17.41
N GLN A 10 -20.06 3.57 -17.34
CA GLN A 10 -19.88 2.58 -18.41
C GLN A 10 -21.06 1.60 -18.36
N PHE A 11 -21.52 1.13 -19.52
CA PHE A 11 -22.67 0.20 -19.62
C PHE A 11 -23.93 0.69 -18.89
N GLY A 12 -24.19 2.00 -18.94
CA GLY A 12 -25.40 2.62 -18.40
C GLY A 12 -25.40 2.90 -16.89
N LYS A 13 -24.31 2.62 -16.16
CA LYS A 13 -24.21 2.86 -14.71
C LYS A 13 -22.83 3.31 -14.30
N SER A 14 -22.68 3.81 -13.05
CA SER A 14 -21.40 4.21 -12.48
C SER A 14 -20.52 3.00 -12.22
N LEU A 15 -19.20 3.17 -12.29
CA LEU A 15 -18.25 2.06 -12.10
C LEU A 15 -18.39 1.42 -10.71
N ASN A 16 -18.68 2.19 -9.67
CA ASN A 16 -18.88 1.70 -8.31
C ASN A 16 -20.20 0.92 -8.09
N GLU A 17 -21.10 0.89 -9.07
CA GLU A 17 -22.29 0.03 -9.04
C GLU A 17 -22.00 -1.40 -9.49
N PHE A 18 -20.82 -1.66 -10.06
CA PHE A 18 -20.39 -3.01 -10.41
C PHE A 18 -19.79 -3.71 -9.20
N GLN A 19 -20.24 -4.94 -8.92
CA GLN A 19 -19.79 -5.71 -7.76
C GLN A 19 -18.26 -5.94 -7.77
N VAL A 20 -17.67 -6.20 -8.94
CA VAL A 20 -16.22 -6.35 -9.09
C VAL A 20 -15.44 -5.09 -8.65
N THR A 21 -15.99 -3.91 -8.93
CA THR A 21 -15.40 -2.63 -8.49
C THR A 21 -15.54 -2.46 -6.98
N GLN A 22 -16.71 -2.81 -6.42
CA GLN A 22 -16.94 -2.75 -4.98
C GLN A 22 -15.98 -3.66 -4.20
N PHE A 23 -15.74 -4.87 -4.69
CA PHE A 23 -14.76 -5.78 -4.06
C PHE A 23 -13.35 -5.20 -4.08
N LYS A 24 -12.90 -4.68 -5.22
CA LYS A 24 -11.59 -4.01 -5.32
C LYS A 24 -11.46 -2.83 -4.38
N LEU A 25 -12.48 -1.99 -4.28
CA LEU A 25 -12.48 -0.85 -3.36
C LEU A 25 -12.42 -1.29 -1.89
N ALA A 26 -13.14 -2.36 -1.53
CA ALA A 26 -13.12 -2.93 -0.19
C ALA A 26 -11.73 -3.50 0.17
N ASP A 27 -11.12 -4.27 -0.73
CA ASP A 27 -9.78 -4.83 -0.55
C ASP A 27 -8.72 -3.73 -0.42
N MET A 28 -8.77 -2.72 -1.29
CA MET A 28 -7.86 -1.58 -1.22
C MET A 28 -7.99 -0.82 0.11
N ALA A 29 -9.21 -0.60 0.58
CA ALA A 29 -9.45 0.09 1.85
C ALA A 29 -8.93 -0.71 3.04
N THR A 30 -9.20 -2.02 3.07
CA THR A 30 -8.74 -2.93 4.13
C THR A 30 -7.21 -2.99 4.18
N ASN A 31 -6.57 -3.16 3.04
CA ASN A 31 -5.11 -3.24 2.94
C ASN A 31 -4.44 -1.92 3.32
N LEU A 32 -5.03 -0.78 2.95
CA LEU A 32 -4.52 0.54 3.32
C LEU A 32 -4.60 0.77 4.84
N ASP A 33 -5.68 0.36 5.47
CA ASP A 33 -5.85 0.48 6.92
C ASP A 33 -4.85 -0.41 7.67
N ALA A 34 -4.66 -1.65 7.23
CA ALA A 34 -3.64 -2.56 7.77
C ALA A 34 -2.23 -1.96 7.65
N ALA A 35 -1.90 -1.36 6.51
CA ALA A 35 -0.61 -0.70 6.30
C ALA A 35 -0.42 0.47 7.28
N LYS A 36 -1.42 1.32 7.45
CA LYS A 36 -1.40 2.44 8.41
C LYS A 36 -1.17 1.96 9.84
N LEU A 37 -1.90 0.94 10.27
CA LEU A 37 -1.76 0.39 11.62
C LEU A 37 -0.36 -0.16 11.87
N MET A 38 0.25 -0.83 10.90
CA MET A 38 1.63 -1.30 11.01
C MET A 38 2.63 -0.14 11.12
N VAL A 39 2.45 0.92 10.35
CA VAL A 39 3.32 2.11 10.42
C VAL A 39 3.16 2.81 11.77
N TYR A 40 1.94 2.99 12.25
CA TYR A 40 1.70 3.61 13.56
C TYR A 40 2.27 2.77 14.70
N ARG A 41 2.14 1.43 14.65
CA ARG A 41 2.79 0.55 15.63
C ARG A 41 4.30 0.72 15.62
N ALA A 42 4.91 0.77 14.44
CA ALA A 42 6.35 0.95 14.31
C ALA A 42 6.81 2.31 14.89
N ALA A 43 6.11 3.39 14.57
CA ALA A 43 6.39 4.72 15.11
C ALA A 43 6.29 4.74 16.63
N ASN A 44 5.16 4.24 17.17
CA ASN A 44 4.98 4.16 18.63
C ASN A 44 6.06 3.31 19.31
N SER A 45 6.49 2.21 18.70
CA SER A 45 7.53 1.36 19.27
C SER A 45 8.88 2.09 19.40
N ILE A 46 9.19 3.00 18.47
CA ILE A 46 10.37 3.86 18.57
C ILE A 46 10.21 4.84 19.73
N ASP A 47 9.06 5.51 19.83
CA ASP A 47 8.80 6.54 20.82
C ASP A 47 8.90 6.01 22.26
N ILE A 48 8.45 4.76 22.49
CA ILE A 48 8.51 4.12 23.83
C ILE A 48 9.78 3.31 24.07
N GLY A 49 10.71 3.24 23.12
CA GLY A 49 11.95 2.47 23.25
C GLY A 49 11.73 0.95 23.28
N ASP A 50 10.73 0.42 22.56
CA ASP A 50 10.45 -1.03 22.49
C ASP A 50 11.65 -1.78 21.92
N ILE A 51 12.07 -2.85 22.58
CA ILE A 51 13.17 -3.72 22.13
C ILE A 51 12.94 -4.30 20.75
N ASN A 52 11.69 -4.44 20.33
CA ASN A 52 11.28 -4.93 19.02
C ASN A 52 11.11 -3.83 17.95
N ALA A 53 11.41 -2.57 18.24
CA ALA A 53 11.19 -1.44 17.34
C ALA A 53 11.79 -1.68 15.93
N THR A 54 13.04 -2.17 15.86
CA THR A 54 13.72 -2.48 14.58
C THR A 54 12.91 -3.50 13.76
N LYS A 55 12.43 -4.57 14.39
CA LYS A 55 11.59 -5.59 13.74
C LYS A 55 10.29 -4.98 13.21
N TYR A 56 9.59 -4.19 14.03
CA TYR A 56 8.33 -3.56 13.63
C TYR A 56 8.52 -2.54 12.51
N CYS A 57 9.59 -1.77 12.52
CA CYS A 57 9.93 -0.85 11.43
C CYS A 57 10.19 -1.60 10.11
N ALA A 58 10.95 -2.68 10.15
CA ALA A 58 11.20 -3.51 8.97
C ALA A 58 9.91 -4.15 8.43
N MET A 59 9.03 -4.63 9.31
CA MET A 59 7.72 -5.17 8.94
C MET A 59 6.84 -4.09 8.28
N ALA A 60 6.76 -2.91 8.90
CA ALA A 60 5.96 -1.80 8.40
C ALA A 60 6.45 -1.31 7.04
N LYS A 61 7.76 -1.07 6.90
CA LYS A 61 8.36 -0.64 5.64
C LYS A 61 8.06 -1.64 4.52
N ARG A 62 8.35 -2.93 4.74
CA ARG A 62 8.11 -3.97 3.73
C ARG A 62 6.65 -4.07 3.34
N PHE A 63 5.76 -4.20 4.33
CA PHE A 63 4.34 -4.39 4.05
C PHE A 63 3.71 -3.16 3.39
N ALA A 64 3.93 -1.97 3.96
CA ALA A 64 3.31 -0.75 3.44
C ALA A 64 3.77 -0.43 2.02
N THR A 65 5.05 -0.59 1.69
CA THR A 65 5.54 -0.29 0.34
C THR A 65 5.08 -1.31 -0.69
N ASP A 66 4.98 -2.60 -0.34
CA ASP A 66 4.45 -3.63 -1.24
C ASP A 66 2.96 -3.41 -1.48
N ILE A 67 2.16 -3.34 -0.41
CA ILE A 67 0.70 -3.28 -0.55
C ILE A 67 0.19 -1.95 -1.11
N CYS A 68 0.83 -0.82 -0.77
CA CYS A 68 0.43 0.47 -1.33
C CYS A 68 0.75 0.57 -2.82
N PHE A 69 1.81 -0.09 -3.30
CA PHE A 69 2.07 -0.20 -4.73
C PHE A 69 0.93 -0.96 -5.43
N GLU A 70 0.49 -2.09 -4.89
CA GLU A 70 -0.64 -2.86 -5.42
C GLU A 70 -1.93 -2.05 -5.42
N ILE A 71 -2.24 -1.35 -4.31
CA ILE A 71 -3.40 -0.47 -4.20
C ILE A 71 -3.39 0.62 -5.28
N CYS A 72 -2.26 1.28 -5.49
CA CYS A 72 -2.15 2.33 -6.52
C CYS A 72 -2.24 1.77 -7.93
N ASN A 73 -1.69 0.58 -8.18
CA ASN A 73 -1.81 -0.11 -9.46
C ASN A 73 -3.28 -0.49 -9.76
N GLU A 74 -4.01 -1.03 -8.78
CA GLU A 74 -5.44 -1.30 -8.94
C GLU A 74 -6.27 -0.01 -9.10
N ALA A 75 -5.93 1.04 -8.40
CA ALA A 75 -6.57 2.35 -8.56
C ALA A 75 -6.35 2.90 -9.97
N LEU A 76 -5.14 2.77 -10.54
CA LEU A 76 -4.85 3.15 -11.92
C LEU A 76 -5.68 2.30 -12.89
N GLN A 77 -5.76 1.00 -12.66
CA GLN A 77 -6.58 0.10 -13.47
C GLN A 77 -8.06 0.53 -13.50
N LEU A 78 -8.61 0.95 -12.35
CA LEU A 78 -9.99 1.46 -12.27
C LEU A 78 -10.19 2.78 -13.04
N HIS A 79 -9.14 3.59 -13.22
CA HIS A 79 -9.20 4.81 -14.04
C HIS A 79 -9.05 4.51 -15.54
N GLY A 80 -8.61 3.30 -15.90
CA GLY A 80 -8.34 2.95 -17.28
C GLY A 80 -7.27 3.87 -17.90
N GLY A 81 -7.42 4.24 -19.16
CA GLY A 81 -6.46 5.12 -19.86
C GLY A 81 -6.24 6.47 -19.17
N TYR A 82 -7.24 7.01 -18.49
CA TYR A 82 -7.10 8.26 -17.74
C TYR A 82 -6.12 8.17 -16.57
N GLY A 83 -6.03 7.01 -15.90
CA GLY A 83 -5.07 6.78 -14.82
C GLY A 83 -3.62 6.86 -15.24
N TYR A 84 -3.34 6.68 -16.52
CA TYR A 84 -2.00 6.78 -17.11
C TYR A 84 -1.59 8.23 -17.44
N LEU A 85 -2.54 9.16 -17.46
CA LEU A 85 -2.29 10.57 -17.79
C LEU A 85 -1.78 11.34 -16.57
N LYS A 86 -0.92 12.34 -16.82
CA LYS A 86 -0.36 13.23 -15.78
C LYS A 86 -1.39 14.11 -15.11
N ASP A 87 -2.57 14.29 -15.70
CA ASP A 87 -3.70 15.01 -15.13
C ASP A 87 -4.26 14.33 -13.87
N TYR A 88 -3.96 13.02 -13.68
CA TYR A 88 -4.31 12.24 -12.51
C TYR A 88 -3.05 11.86 -11.72
N PRO A 89 -3.10 11.77 -10.39
CA PRO A 89 -1.90 11.57 -9.57
C PRO A 89 -1.34 10.14 -9.60
N LEU A 90 -2.07 9.17 -10.15
CA LEU A 90 -1.78 7.74 -10.00
C LEU A 90 -0.49 7.30 -10.69
N GLU A 91 -0.19 7.83 -11.89
CA GLU A 91 1.05 7.50 -12.60
C GLU A 91 2.29 7.88 -11.77
N ARG A 92 2.24 9.03 -11.10
CA ARG A 92 3.31 9.50 -10.21
C ARG A 92 3.40 8.64 -8.95
N LEU A 93 2.27 8.37 -8.30
CA LEU A 93 2.22 7.56 -7.07
C LEU A 93 2.77 6.13 -7.29
N ILE A 94 2.48 5.51 -8.43
CA ILE A 94 3.03 4.20 -8.79
C ILE A 94 4.55 4.26 -8.90
N ARG A 95 5.11 5.26 -9.57
CA ARG A 95 6.56 5.43 -9.70
C ARG A 95 7.23 5.68 -8.36
N ASP A 96 6.63 6.53 -7.52
CA ASP A 96 7.14 6.82 -6.18
C ASP A 96 7.08 5.57 -5.29
N LEU A 97 5.98 4.84 -5.28
CA LEU A 97 5.85 3.63 -4.47
C LEU A 97 6.76 2.50 -4.97
N ARG A 98 6.98 2.39 -6.29
CA ARG A 98 7.90 1.37 -6.81
C ARG A 98 9.33 1.55 -6.28
N VAL A 99 9.83 2.77 -6.22
CA VAL A 99 11.17 3.03 -5.71
C VAL A 99 11.26 2.80 -4.20
N HIS A 100 10.20 3.01 -3.44
CA HIS A 100 10.17 2.74 -2.00
C HIS A 100 10.34 1.26 -1.63
N GLN A 101 10.07 0.33 -2.54
CA GLN A 101 10.38 -1.08 -2.34
C GLN A 101 11.89 -1.37 -2.39
N ILE A 102 12.67 -0.45 -2.97
CA ILE A 102 14.11 -0.61 -3.26
C ILE A 102 14.98 0.23 -2.30
N LEU A 103 14.63 1.52 -2.12
CA LEU A 103 15.45 2.47 -1.36
C LEU A 103 15.43 2.19 0.16
N GLU A 104 16.43 2.76 0.85
CA GLU A 104 16.59 2.66 2.32
C GLU A 104 16.62 1.22 2.84
N GLY A 105 17.21 0.35 2.05
CA GLY A 105 17.17 -1.09 2.24
C GLY A 105 16.00 -1.72 1.48
N THR A 106 16.32 -2.62 0.55
CA THR A 106 15.30 -3.32 -0.24
C THR A 106 14.35 -4.11 0.66
N ASN A 107 13.17 -4.45 0.15
CA ASN A 107 12.23 -5.28 0.92
C ASN A 107 12.78 -6.70 1.19
N GLU A 108 13.77 -7.17 0.43
CA GLU A 108 14.55 -8.38 0.73
C GLU A 108 15.39 -8.19 1.99
N ILE A 109 16.06 -7.03 2.15
CA ILE A 109 16.79 -6.69 3.38
C ILE A 109 15.85 -6.59 4.57
N MET A 110 14.66 -6.02 4.41
CA MET A 110 13.66 -6.00 5.49
C MET A 110 13.26 -7.41 5.93
N ARG A 111 13.09 -8.36 4.99
CA ARG A 111 12.83 -9.77 5.31
C ARG A 111 13.98 -10.39 6.11
N MET A 112 15.23 -10.08 5.77
CA MET A 112 16.39 -10.56 6.49
C MET A 112 16.44 -10.01 7.93
N ILE A 113 16.15 -8.73 8.13
CA ILE A 113 16.09 -8.11 9.47
C ILE A 113 15.01 -8.80 10.32
N ILE A 114 13.81 -8.98 9.77
CA ILE A 114 12.70 -9.63 10.46
C ILE A 114 13.06 -11.05 10.86
N SER A 115 13.58 -11.86 9.92
CA SER A 115 13.91 -13.26 10.18
C SER A 115 14.99 -13.43 11.22
N ARG A 116 16.02 -12.58 11.20
CA ARG A 116 17.09 -12.59 12.22
C ARG A 116 16.56 -12.27 13.61
N SER A 117 15.65 -11.31 13.72
CA SER A 117 15.02 -11.01 15.01
C SER A 117 14.24 -12.22 15.54
N LEU A 118 13.42 -12.85 14.71
CA LEU A 118 12.63 -14.04 15.09
C LEU A 118 13.51 -15.23 15.50
N ILE A 119 14.65 -15.44 14.83
CA ILE A 119 15.57 -16.54 15.15
C ILE A 119 16.28 -16.28 16.48
N ASN A 120 16.63 -15.04 16.78
CA ASN A 120 17.35 -14.67 18.00
C ASN A 120 16.44 -14.55 19.24
N GLU A 121 15.10 -14.53 19.07
CA GLU A 121 14.13 -14.54 20.16
C GLU A 121 13.89 -15.95 20.75
N ASN A 122 14.42 -17.01 20.10
CA ASN A 122 14.35 -18.40 20.54
C ASN A 122 15.68 -18.86 21.13
#